data_4d934e884c7069d140705ce25f796ffb
#
_entry.id   4d934e884c7069d140705ce25f796ffb
#
_cell.length_a   1.000
_cell.length_b   1.000
_cell.length_c   1.000
_cell.angle_alpha   90.00
_cell.angle_beta   90.00
_cell.angle_gamma   90.00
#
_symmetry.space_group_name_H-M   'P 1'
#
loop_
_entity.id
_entity.type
_entity.pdbx_description
1 polymer ?
#
loop_
_entity_poly.entity_id
_entity_poly.type
_entity_poly.pdbx_seq_one_letter_code
_entity_poly.pdbx_strand_id
1 'polypeptide(L)'
;TLDSDVATVDEDGVVTATGVGTTYIRIYNKQNDCYAAVKVQVNGEQGRTAAKIVGGWNHFVTLKANGEVWTWGNNKYGQLGTGNTNKQIKPRKTNIYDSKDTTQTEYAIDVAAGAYHTLVLKSDGTVWTTGYNGYGQLGTGTTQSETEFKQVTGIPEKVIAITAGGHSSYALTES
;
A
#
# COMPACT_ATOMS: atom_id res chain seq x y z
N THR A 1 27.62 18.33 -10.90
CA THR A 1 27.74 17.81 -9.53
C THR A 1 26.63 16.82 -9.28
N LEU A 2 27.01 15.63 -8.85
CA LEU A 2 26.04 14.65 -8.36
C LEU A 2 25.42 15.22 -7.09
N ASP A 3 24.10 15.21 -7.00
CA ASP A 3 23.41 15.47 -5.74
C ASP A 3 23.35 14.14 -4.97
N SER A 4 24.19 14.02 -3.95
CA SER A 4 24.32 12.79 -3.14
C SER A 4 23.04 12.47 -2.34
N ASP A 5 22.16 13.47 -2.15
CA ASP A 5 20.88 13.29 -1.49
C ASP A 5 19.87 12.60 -2.41
N VAL A 6 20.14 12.53 -3.72
CA VAL A 6 19.31 11.88 -4.73
C VAL A 6 19.89 10.54 -5.18
N ALA A 7 21.18 10.48 -5.49
CA ALA A 7 21.85 9.26 -5.91
C ALA A 7 23.37 9.34 -5.67
N THR A 8 23.98 8.19 -5.43
CA THR A 8 25.45 8.01 -5.36
C THR A 8 25.93 7.11 -6.48
N VAL A 9 27.21 7.23 -6.83
CA VAL A 9 27.91 6.37 -7.79
C VAL A 9 29.18 5.88 -7.13
N ASP A 10 29.39 4.57 -7.13
CA ASP A 10 30.63 3.96 -6.61
C ASP A 10 31.75 3.90 -7.67
N GLU A 11 32.90 3.34 -7.29
CA GLU A 11 34.09 3.21 -8.15
C GLU A 11 33.88 2.26 -9.34
N ASP A 12 32.93 1.32 -9.22
CA ASP A 12 32.54 0.37 -10.26
C ASP A 12 31.49 0.94 -11.21
N GLY A 13 31.01 2.18 -10.95
CA GLY A 13 30.00 2.86 -11.75
C GLY A 13 28.57 2.46 -11.42
N VAL A 14 28.34 1.75 -10.29
CA VAL A 14 26.99 1.38 -9.85
C VAL A 14 26.29 2.59 -9.25
N VAL A 15 25.11 2.88 -9.75
CA VAL A 15 24.27 4.01 -9.29
C VAL A 15 23.30 3.54 -8.23
N THR A 16 23.40 4.09 -7.03
CA THR A 16 22.50 3.80 -5.92
C THR A 16 21.61 5.00 -5.63
N ALA A 17 20.27 4.80 -5.63
CA ALA A 17 19.32 5.83 -5.23
C ALA A 17 19.37 6.05 -3.71
N THR A 18 19.50 7.30 -3.29
CA THR A 18 19.58 7.72 -1.87
C THR A 18 18.36 8.54 -1.45
N GLY A 19 17.71 9.22 -2.39
CA GLY A 19 16.50 10.01 -2.15
C GLY A 19 15.78 10.34 -3.43
N VAL A 20 14.63 10.98 -3.29
CA VAL A 20 13.78 11.39 -4.42
C VAL A 20 14.30 12.66 -5.05
N GLY A 21 14.34 12.71 -6.36
CA GLY A 21 14.74 13.93 -7.06
C GLY A 21 15.35 13.68 -8.43
N THR A 22 15.97 14.68 -8.97
CA THR A 22 16.71 14.61 -10.22
C THR A 22 18.15 15.05 -9.99
N THR A 23 19.09 14.21 -10.42
CA THR A 23 20.52 14.57 -10.43
C THR A 23 21.13 14.21 -11.78
N TYR A 24 22.39 14.61 -11.99
CA TYR A 24 23.13 14.36 -13.22
C TYR A 24 24.44 13.67 -12.89
N ILE A 25 24.67 12.48 -13.47
CA ILE A 25 25.96 11.81 -13.44
C ILE A 25 26.79 12.33 -14.59
N ARG A 26 28.01 12.79 -14.31
CA ARG A 26 28.98 13.18 -15.33
C ARG A 26 29.95 12.03 -15.56
N ILE A 27 29.94 11.50 -16.76
CA ILE A 27 30.93 10.52 -17.22
C ILE A 27 32.06 11.31 -17.89
N TYR A 28 33.23 11.29 -17.31
CA TYR A 28 34.37 12.05 -17.76
C TYR A 28 35.41 11.16 -18.43
N ASN A 29 35.80 11.51 -19.67
CA ASN A 29 36.86 10.85 -20.38
C ASN A 29 38.16 11.66 -20.24
N LYS A 30 39.11 11.14 -19.46
CA LYS A 30 40.39 11.80 -19.18
C LYS A 30 41.32 11.97 -20.40
N GLN A 31 41.10 11.20 -21.49
CA GLN A 31 41.97 11.23 -22.66
C GLN A 31 41.72 12.39 -23.61
N ASN A 32 40.46 12.87 -23.68
CA ASN A 32 40.09 13.90 -24.64
C ASN A 32 39.31 15.08 -23.98
N ASP A 33 39.35 15.19 -22.67
CA ASP A 33 38.73 16.25 -21.86
C ASP A 33 37.21 16.43 -22.13
N CYS A 34 36.55 15.34 -22.55
CA CYS A 34 35.13 15.33 -22.83
C CYS A 34 34.34 14.70 -21.69
N TYR A 35 33.13 15.20 -21.48
CA TYR A 35 32.19 14.59 -20.54
C TYR A 35 30.81 14.42 -21.19
N ALA A 36 30.08 13.39 -20.74
CA ALA A 36 28.65 13.24 -20.98
C ALA A 36 27.90 13.37 -19.67
N ALA A 37 26.75 14.03 -19.68
CA ALA A 37 25.88 14.10 -18.53
C ALA A 37 24.66 13.18 -18.74
N VAL A 38 24.48 12.23 -17.83
CA VAL A 38 23.31 11.37 -17.80
C VAL A 38 22.37 11.88 -16.74
N LYS A 39 21.16 12.20 -17.13
CA LYS A 39 20.09 12.56 -16.18
C LYS A 39 19.63 11.31 -15.43
N VAL A 40 19.71 11.32 -14.12
CA VAL A 40 19.16 10.32 -13.24
C VAL A 40 17.95 10.92 -12.52
N GLN A 41 16.81 10.30 -12.69
CA GLN A 41 15.58 10.69 -12.00
C GLN A 41 15.18 9.56 -11.05
N VAL A 42 15.24 9.84 -9.74
CA VAL A 42 14.70 8.95 -8.72
C VAL A 42 13.29 9.42 -8.40
N ASN A 43 12.33 8.63 -8.80
CA ASN A 43 10.92 8.88 -8.49
C ASN A 43 10.65 8.35 -7.08
N GLY A 44 9.96 9.13 -6.25
CA GLY A 44 9.68 8.82 -4.84
C GLY A 44 8.77 7.63 -4.58
N GLU A 45 8.40 6.94 -5.62
CA GLU A 45 7.55 5.76 -5.56
C GLU A 45 8.31 4.54 -6.08
N GLN A 46 9.42 4.20 -5.42
CA GLN A 46 9.99 2.87 -5.58
C GLN A 46 9.01 1.85 -4.99
N GLY A 47 8.84 0.72 -5.68
CA GLY A 47 7.93 -0.33 -5.25
C GLY A 47 8.24 -0.76 -3.81
N ARG A 48 7.38 -0.33 -2.88
CA ARG A 48 7.46 -0.68 -1.46
C ARG A 48 6.94 -2.08 -1.20
N THR A 49 6.17 -2.61 -2.16
CA THR A 49 5.50 -3.90 -2.05
C THR A 49 5.24 -4.51 -3.43
N ALA A 50 4.94 -5.80 -3.47
CA ALA A 50 4.48 -6.46 -4.69
C ALA A 50 3.06 -5.99 -5.04
N ALA A 51 2.86 -5.52 -6.28
CA ALA A 51 1.54 -5.18 -6.75
C ALA A 51 0.62 -6.41 -6.77
N LYS A 52 -0.63 -6.25 -6.30
CA LYS A 52 -1.59 -7.33 -6.16
C LYS A 52 -3.00 -6.86 -6.52
N ILE A 53 -3.81 -7.73 -7.11
CA ILE A 53 -5.25 -7.53 -7.28
C ILE A 53 -5.99 -8.70 -6.66
N VAL A 54 -7.06 -8.41 -5.93
CA VAL A 54 -7.96 -9.41 -5.33
C VAL A 54 -9.41 -9.04 -5.63
N GLY A 55 -10.28 -10.04 -5.72
CA GLY A 55 -11.70 -9.87 -5.94
C GLY A 55 -12.52 -10.46 -4.81
N GLY A 56 -13.50 -9.70 -4.30
CA GLY A 56 -14.62 -10.23 -3.55
C GLY A 56 -15.75 -10.69 -4.50
N TRP A 57 -16.97 -10.85 -4.00
CA TRP A 57 -18.07 -11.28 -4.87
C TRP A 57 -18.41 -10.24 -5.96
N ASN A 58 -18.42 -8.96 -5.61
CA ASN A 58 -18.83 -7.89 -6.52
C ASN A 58 -17.99 -6.61 -6.34
N HIS A 59 -16.78 -6.72 -5.78
CA HIS A 59 -15.84 -5.61 -5.64
C HIS A 59 -14.41 -6.08 -5.85
N PHE A 60 -13.53 -5.17 -6.15
CA PHE A 60 -12.14 -5.42 -6.40
C PHE A 60 -11.27 -4.49 -5.56
N VAL A 61 -10.11 -4.99 -5.21
CA VAL A 61 -9.08 -4.25 -4.47
C VAL A 61 -7.75 -4.44 -5.17
N THR A 62 -7.05 -3.36 -5.41
CA THR A 62 -5.69 -3.37 -5.96
C THR A 62 -4.74 -2.71 -4.98
N LEU A 63 -3.66 -3.41 -4.69
CA LEU A 63 -2.47 -2.87 -4.05
C LEU A 63 -1.48 -2.51 -5.15
N LYS A 64 -1.09 -1.24 -5.22
CA LYS A 64 -0.03 -0.79 -6.12
C LYS A 64 1.35 -0.99 -5.48
N ALA A 65 2.38 -1.09 -6.31
CA ALA A 65 3.76 -1.25 -5.83
C ALA A 65 4.23 -0.12 -4.88
N ASN A 66 3.64 1.06 -4.96
CA ASN A 66 3.91 2.18 -4.05
C ASN A 66 3.17 2.09 -2.70
N GLY A 67 2.38 1.03 -2.47
CA GLY A 67 1.61 0.83 -1.24
C GLY A 67 0.24 1.51 -1.22
N GLU A 68 -0.19 2.11 -2.35
CA GLU A 68 -1.55 2.63 -2.46
C GLU A 68 -2.58 1.53 -2.64
N VAL A 69 -3.71 1.65 -1.96
CA VAL A 69 -4.87 0.78 -2.14
C VAL A 69 -5.94 1.48 -2.97
N TRP A 70 -6.43 0.79 -3.99
CA TRP A 70 -7.48 1.26 -4.87
C TRP A 70 -8.62 0.24 -4.90
N THR A 71 -9.87 0.73 -4.82
CA THR A 71 -11.07 -0.11 -4.73
C THR A 71 -12.11 0.33 -5.74
N TRP A 72 -12.94 -0.63 -6.24
CA TRP A 72 -14.09 -0.35 -7.10
C TRP A 72 -15.08 -1.52 -7.09
N GLY A 73 -16.26 -1.30 -7.63
CA GLY A 73 -17.35 -2.27 -7.68
C GLY A 73 -18.49 -1.92 -6.72
N ASN A 74 -19.13 -2.94 -6.18
CA ASN A 74 -20.24 -2.81 -5.22
C ASN A 74 -19.72 -2.27 -3.88
N ASN A 75 -20.53 -1.42 -3.25
CA ASN A 75 -20.19 -0.78 -1.97
C ASN A 75 -21.39 -0.73 -1.00
N LYS A 76 -22.37 -1.62 -1.20
CA LYS A 76 -23.61 -1.61 -0.39
C LYS A 76 -23.36 -1.66 1.12
N TYR A 77 -22.25 -2.29 1.52
CA TYR A 77 -21.86 -2.48 2.93
C TYR A 77 -20.63 -1.68 3.33
N GLY A 78 -20.12 -0.79 2.47
CA GLY A 78 -18.90 -0.03 2.75
C GLY A 78 -17.59 -0.77 2.41
N GLN A 79 -17.66 -1.89 1.68
CA GLN A 79 -16.51 -2.75 1.37
C GLN A 79 -15.40 -2.07 0.56
N LEU A 80 -15.64 -0.90 0.02
CA LEU A 80 -14.63 -0.11 -0.68
C LEU A 80 -13.84 0.82 0.25
N GLY A 81 -14.28 1.02 1.49
CA GLY A 81 -13.58 1.88 2.46
C GLY A 81 -13.57 3.37 2.11
N THR A 82 -14.59 3.85 1.40
CA THR A 82 -14.64 5.23 0.85
C THR A 82 -15.45 6.22 1.70
N GLY A 83 -15.82 5.83 2.94
CA GLY A 83 -16.61 6.65 3.85
C GLY A 83 -18.10 6.72 3.51
N ASN A 84 -18.56 5.91 2.55
CA ASN A 84 -19.96 5.86 2.12
C ASN A 84 -20.31 4.47 1.54
N THR A 85 -21.55 4.31 1.07
CA THR A 85 -22.04 3.06 0.47
C THR A 85 -22.28 3.14 -1.04
N ASN A 86 -21.75 4.17 -1.71
CA ASN A 86 -21.93 4.37 -3.14
C ASN A 86 -21.00 3.44 -3.94
N LYS A 87 -21.55 2.69 -4.90
CA LYS A 87 -20.75 1.86 -5.82
C LYS A 87 -19.79 2.74 -6.63
N GLN A 88 -18.61 2.22 -6.93
CA GLN A 88 -17.61 2.86 -7.77
C GLN A 88 -17.43 2.05 -9.05
N ILE A 89 -17.70 2.64 -10.21
CA ILE A 89 -17.56 1.96 -11.52
C ILE A 89 -16.14 2.03 -12.09
N LYS A 90 -15.28 2.83 -11.48
CA LYS A 90 -13.86 2.98 -11.82
C LYS A 90 -13.01 2.81 -10.57
N PRO A 91 -11.77 2.31 -10.70
CA PRO A 91 -10.83 2.26 -9.59
C PRO A 91 -10.67 3.64 -8.92
N ARG A 92 -10.75 3.68 -7.61
CA ARG A 92 -10.58 4.88 -6.79
C ARG A 92 -9.62 4.60 -5.66
N LYS A 93 -8.66 5.50 -5.45
CA LYS A 93 -7.79 5.45 -4.28
C LYS A 93 -8.63 5.57 -3.01
N THR A 94 -8.38 4.67 -2.07
CA THR A 94 -9.04 4.70 -0.76
C THR A 94 -8.05 5.07 0.33
N ASN A 95 -8.56 5.70 1.39
CA ASN A 95 -7.76 6.06 2.55
C ASN A 95 -7.69 4.86 3.50
N ILE A 96 -6.47 4.44 3.83
CA ILE A 96 -6.18 3.34 4.77
C ILE A 96 -5.57 3.86 6.09
N TYR A 97 -5.64 5.15 6.33
CA TYR A 97 -5.10 5.79 7.54
C TYR A 97 -6.23 6.19 8.47
N ASP A 98 -5.96 6.19 9.77
CA ASP A 98 -6.83 6.88 10.73
C ASP A 98 -6.80 8.39 10.39
N SER A 99 -7.96 9.03 10.45
CA SER A 99 -8.08 10.48 10.23
C SER A 99 -7.25 11.32 11.22
N LYS A 100 -6.79 10.70 12.31
CA LYS A 100 -5.92 11.31 13.32
C LYS A 100 -4.44 11.08 13.07
N ASP A 101 -4.08 10.16 12.18
CA ASP A 101 -2.69 9.90 11.83
C ASP A 101 -2.19 10.98 10.85
N THR A 102 -1.40 11.91 11.37
CA THR A 102 -0.79 12.99 10.60
C THR A 102 0.53 12.59 9.94
N THR A 103 1.11 11.46 10.31
CA THR A 103 2.41 11.01 9.80
C THR A 103 2.29 10.23 8.51
N GLN A 104 1.24 9.40 8.37
CA GLN A 104 0.96 8.56 7.20
C GLN A 104 2.19 7.81 6.67
N THR A 105 3.08 7.39 7.58
CA THR A 105 4.33 6.73 7.23
C THR A 105 4.13 5.27 6.82
N GLU A 106 3.04 4.66 7.32
CA GLU A 106 2.75 3.25 7.11
C GLU A 106 1.99 3.06 5.80
N TYR A 107 2.45 2.16 4.97
CA TYR A 107 1.86 1.83 3.67
C TYR A 107 1.31 0.40 3.65
N ALA A 108 0.38 0.11 2.74
CA ALA A 108 -0.11 -1.25 2.57
C ALA A 108 0.96 -2.16 1.96
N ILE A 109 1.08 -3.38 2.50
CA ILE A 109 1.97 -4.43 2.00
C ILE A 109 1.21 -5.65 1.50
N ASP A 110 -0.05 -5.82 1.91
CA ASP A 110 -0.93 -6.87 1.41
C ASP A 110 -2.41 -6.46 1.47
N VAL A 111 -3.24 -7.08 0.61
CA VAL A 111 -4.68 -6.89 0.58
C VAL A 111 -5.40 -8.22 0.40
N ALA A 112 -6.57 -8.36 1.03
CA ALA A 112 -7.47 -9.50 0.85
C ALA A 112 -8.92 -9.03 0.75
N ALA A 113 -9.76 -9.81 0.07
CA ALA A 113 -11.18 -9.54 -0.10
C ALA A 113 -12.00 -10.79 0.20
N GLY A 114 -12.96 -10.68 1.10
CA GLY A 114 -14.04 -11.65 1.28
C GLY A 114 -15.25 -11.31 0.40
N ALA A 115 -16.39 -11.90 0.67
CA ALA A 115 -17.61 -11.67 -0.12
C ALA A 115 -17.99 -10.18 -0.16
N TYR A 116 -18.03 -9.52 1.00
CA TYR A 116 -18.49 -8.14 1.17
C TYR A 116 -17.62 -7.34 2.14
N HIS A 117 -16.36 -7.72 2.32
CA HIS A 117 -15.43 -7.02 3.20
C HIS A 117 -14.02 -7.04 2.62
N THR A 118 -13.21 -6.11 3.05
CA THR A 118 -11.84 -5.90 2.57
C THR A 118 -10.89 -5.80 3.75
N LEU A 119 -9.71 -6.44 3.60
CA LEU A 119 -8.61 -6.38 4.56
C LEU A 119 -7.41 -5.72 3.90
N VAL A 120 -6.67 -4.95 4.69
CA VAL A 120 -5.38 -4.36 4.35
C VAL A 120 -4.39 -4.68 5.46
N LEU A 121 -3.21 -5.19 5.11
CA LEU A 121 -2.06 -5.34 5.99
C LEU A 121 -1.11 -4.19 5.72
N LYS A 122 -0.70 -3.48 6.76
CA LYS A 122 0.29 -2.40 6.67
C LYS A 122 1.70 -2.87 7.02
N SER A 123 2.69 -2.06 6.66
CA SER A 123 4.12 -2.31 6.88
C SER A 123 4.51 -2.46 8.35
N ASP A 124 3.76 -1.86 9.26
CA ASP A 124 3.91 -2.00 10.71
C ASP A 124 3.33 -3.31 11.28
N GLY A 125 2.66 -4.12 10.44
CA GLY A 125 2.00 -5.36 10.84
C GLY A 125 0.59 -5.17 11.38
N THR A 126 0.01 -3.97 11.29
CA THR A 126 -1.39 -3.73 11.65
C THR A 126 -2.32 -4.15 10.53
N VAL A 127 -3.49 -4.68 10.91
CA VAL A 127 -4.55 -5.07 9.99
C VAL A 127 -5.69 -4.06 10.05
N TRP A 128 -6.17 -3.66 8.88
CA TRP A 128 -7.28 -2.72 8.73
C TRP A 128 -8.38 -3.34 7.89
N THR A 129 -9.65 -3.16 8.30
CA THR A 129 -10.80 -3.82 7.69
C THR A 129 -11.94 -2.85 7.44
N THR A 130 -12.75 -3.14 6.41
CA THR A 130 -13.96 -2.37 6.07
C THR A 130 -14.99 -3.26 5.39
N GLY A 131 -16.26 -2.87 5.41
CA GLY A 131 -17.34 -3.58 4.75
C GLY A 131 -18.33 -4.23 5.71
N TYR A 132 -18.94 -5.32 5.26
CA TYR A 132 -19.93 -6.08 6.00
C TYR A 132 -19.35 -6.77 7.22
N ASN A 133 -20.04 -6.69 8.36
CA ASN A 133 -19.59 -7.21 9.63
C ASN A 133 -20.65 -8.01 10.41
N GLY A 134 -21.76 -8.40 9.76
CA GLY A 134 -22.84 -9.07 10.45
C GLY A 134 -22.47 -10.37 11.16
N TYR A 135 -21.33 -10.97 10.83
CA TYR A 135 -20.77 -12.18 11.48
C TYR A 135 -19.48 -11.89 12.24
N GLY A 136 -19.10 -10.61 12.46
CA GLY A 136 -17.85 -10.24 13.13
C GLY A 136 -16.59 -10.37 12.27
N GLN A 137 -16.73 -10.51 10.94
CA GLN A 137 -15.60 -10.74 10.03
C GLN A 137 -14.59 -9.61 9.93
N LEU A 138 -14.93 -8.41 10.40
CA LEU A 138 -14.00 -7.29 10.46
C LEU A 138 -13.03 -7.37 11.66
N GLY A 139 -13.34 -8.21 12.66
CA GLY A 139 -12.47 -8.35 13.84
C GLY A 139 -12.41 -7.11 14.74
N THR A 140 -13.36 -6.19 14.63
CA THR A 140 -13.39 -4.91 15.38
C THR A 140 -14.02 -5.03 16.78
N GLY A 141 -14.35 -6.25 17.23
CA GLY A 141 -15.04 -6.50 18.51
C GLY A 141 -16.54 -6.20 18.48
N THR A 142 -17.10 -5.88 17.31
CA THR A 142 -18.52 -5.61 17.09
C THR A 142 -19.04 -6.40 15.89
N THR A 143 -20.35 -6.33 15.62
CA THR A 143 -20.95 -6.84 14.38
C THR A 143 -21.45 -5.71 13.47
N GLN A 144 -21.00 -4.48 13.73
CA GLN A 144 -21.39 -3.32 12.95
C GLN A 144 -20.52 -3.19 11.69
N SER A 145 -21.15 -3.00 10.53
CA SER A 145 -20.45 -2.77 9.26
C SER A 145 -19.78 -1.40 9.24
N GLU A 146 -18.63 -1.31 8.58
CA GLU A 146 -17.81 -0.10 8.51
C GLU A 146 -17.71 0.39 7.06
N THR A 147 -17.82 1.69 6.87
CA THR A 147 -17.69 2.34 5.54
C THR A 147 -16.27 2.90 5.29
N GLU A 148 -15.48 2.98 6.34
CA GLU A 148 -14.07 3.37 6.32
C GLU A 148 -13.22 2.23 6.88
N PHE A 149 -11.94 2.22 6.54
CA PHE A 149 -11.02 1.26 7.14
C PHE A 149 -10.86 1.53 8.65
N LYS A 150 -11.05 0.48 9.45
CA LYS A 150 -10.83 0.47 10.89
C LYS A 150 -9.71 -0.50 11.23
N GLN A 151 -8.85 -0.09 12.14
CA GLN A 151 -7.80 -0.96 12.66
C GLN A 151 -8.41 -2.09 13.50
N VAL A 152 -7.97 -3.31 13.23
CA VAL A 152 -8.27 -4.47 14.10
C VAL A 152 -7.38 -4.37 15.33
N THR A 153 -8.01 -4.22 16.50
CA THR A 153 -7.32 -4.17 17.78
C THR A 153 -7.35 -5.53 18.46
N GLY A 154 -6.39 -5.81 19.35
CA GLY A 154 -6.37 -7.06 20.11
C GLY A 154 -5.60 -8.22 19.45
N ILE A 155 -4.95 -8.01 18.30
CA ILE A 155 -3.92 -8.92 17.79
C ILE A 155 -2.63 -8.59 18.54
N PRO A 156 -2.10 -9.52 19.38
CA PRO A 156 -0.99 -9.18 20.29
C PRO A 156 0.36 -9.08 19.57
N GLU A 157 0.45 -9.60 18.37
CA GLU A 157 1.70 -9.74 17.64
C GLU A 157 1.59 -9.13 16.25
N LYS A 158 2.74 -8.88 15.64
CA LYS A 158 2.83 -8.38 14.27
C LYS A 158 2.26 -9.40 13.29
N VAL A 159 1.34 -8.96 12.44
CA VAL A 159 0.78 -9.78 11.38
C VAL A 159 1.73 -9.76 10.18
N ILE A 160 1.96 -10.93 9.59
CA ILE A 160 2.84 -11.12 8.43
C ILE A 160 2.09 -11.54 7.17
N ALA A 161 0.86 -12.05 7.30
CA ALA A 161 0.02 -12.39 6.16
C ALA A 161 -1.46 -12.29 6.50
N ILE A 162 -2.27 -11.96 5.50
CA ILE A 162 -3.72 -11.91 5.60
C ILE A 162 -4.40 -12.66 4.47
N THR A 163 -5.56 -13.24 4.76
CA THR A 163 -6.45 -13.77 3.72
C THR A 163 -7.91 -13.63 4.15
N ALA A 164 -8.81 -13.69 3.17
CA ALA A 164 -10.24 -13.65 3.42
C ALA A 164 -10.97 -14.58 2.44
N GLY A 165 -12.10 -15.13 2.87
CA GLY A 165 -12.96 -15.96 2.03
C GLY A 165 -14.38 -15.97 2.56
N GLY A 166 -15.37 -15.85 1.68
CA GLY A 166 -16.77 -15.80 2.09
C GLY A 166 -17.01 -14.72 3.17
N HIS A 167 -17.35 -15.15 4.37
CA HIS A 167 -17.59 -14.28 5.54
C HIS A 167 -16.53 -14.45 6.64
N SER A 168 -15.33 -14.89 6.30
CA SER A 168 -14.26 -15.12 7.26
C SER A 168 -13.01 -14.34 6.89
N SER A 169 -12.25 -13.93 7.91
CA SER A 169 -10.96 -13.25 7.80
C SER A 169 -9.90 -14.00 8.60
N TYR A 170 -8.70 -14.04 8.10
CA TYR A 170 -7.58 -14.74 8.73
C TYR A 170 -6.35 -13.83 8.70
N ALA A 171 -5.62 -13.84 9.79
CA ALA A 171 -4.33 -13.18 9.94
C ALA A 171 -3.32 -14.18 10.51
N LEU A 172 -2.14 -14.21 9.94
CA LEU A 172 -1.01 -15.00 10.42
C LEU A 172 -0.03 -14.06 11.10
N THR A 173 0.37 -14.39 12.32
CA THR A 173 1.36 -13.67 13.12
C THR A 173 2.75 -14.28 12.99
N GLU A 174 3.78 -13.59 13.53
CA GLU A 174 5.18 -14.04 13.47
C GLU A 174 5.46 -15.29 14.32
N SER A 175 4.62 -15.61 15.33
CA SER A 175 4.80 -16.77 16.22
C SER A 175 3.58 -17.65 16.29
#